data_89bc5c7b4d86566afcec9b579e9932cb
#
_entry.id   89bc5c7b4d86566afcec9b579e9932cb
#
_cell.length_a   1.000
_cell.length_b   1.000
_cell.length_c   1.000
_cell.angle_alpha   90.00
_cell.angle_beta   90.00
_cell.angle_gamma   90.00
#
_symmetry.space_group_name_H-M   'P 1'
#
loop_
_entity.id
_entity.type
_entity.pdbx_description
1 polymer ?
#
loop_
_entity_poly.entity_id
_entity_poly.type
_entity_poly.pdbx_seq_one_letter_code
_entity_poly.pdbx_strand_id
1 'polypeptide(L)'
;MIKVRNLQKSFGDNHVLNGIDVDIRKGECVCVIGPSGSGKSTFLRCLNLLEKPEEGEIYINGQDIMDPKLNVDKYRENLGMVFQHFNLFPNMTVKQNITLAPVRLKKWTKEEADTKAIELLRRVGLERKADTYPNKLSGGQKQRVAIARALAMNPEVMLFDEPTSALDPEMVGEVLDVMKSLVKEGIFYENFIVQ
;
A
#
# COMPACT_ATOMS: atom_id res chain seq x y z
N MET A 1 1.08 14.15 6.93
CA MET A 1 2.30 14.79 6.38
C MET A 1 3.49 13.86 6.59
N ILE A 2 4.29 13.61 5.53
CA ILE A 2 5.52 12.81 5.61
C ILE A 2 6.71 13.75 5.45
N LYS A 3 7.70 13.62 6.33
CA LYS A 3 8.97 14.34 6.24
C LYS A 3 10.10 13.33 6.27
N VAL A 4 10.99 13.41 5.30
CA VAL A 4 12.20 12.59 5.22
C VAL A 4 13.40 13.51 5.15
N ARG A 5 14.45 13.21 5.90
CA ARG A 5 15.69 14.00 5.93
C ARG A 5 16.90 13.09 5.87
N ASN A 6 17.79 13.38 4.95
CA ASN A 6 19.07 12.69 4.75
C ASN A 6 18.95 11.16 4.78
N LEU A 7 17.90 10.61 4.16
CA LEU A 7 17.64 9.18 4.20
C LEU A 7 18.71 8.42 3.41
N GLN A 8 19.37 7.47 4.08
CA GLN A 8 20.43 6.66 3.50
C GLN A 8 20.11 5.17 3.66
N LYS A 9 20.33 4.41 2.58
CA LYS A 9 20.18 2.96 2.57
C LYS A 9 21.17 2.30 1.64
N SER A 10 21.90 1.33 2.17
CA SER A 10 22.85 0.52 1.42
C SER A 10 22.50 -0.96 1.53
N PHE A 11 22.97 -1.75 0.56
CA PHE A 11 22.95 -3.21 0.59
C PHE A 11 24.38 -3.69 0.29
N GLY A 12 25.12 -4.05 1.33
CA GLY A 12 26.56 -4.26 1.25
C GLY A 12 27.27 -2.96 0.79
N ASP A 13 28.08 -3.04 -0.25
CA ASP A 13 28.81 -1.89 -0.79
C ASP A 13 27.96 -1.02 -1.75
N ASN A 14 26.72 -1.40 -2.02
CA ASN A 14 25.86 -0.67 -2.93
C ASN A 14 25.00 0.37 -2.19
N HIS A 15 25.32 1.65 -2.35
CA HIS A 15 24.54 2.78 -1.82
C HIS A 15 23.32 3.05 -2.70
N VAL A 16 22.14 2.67 -2.23
CA VAL A 16 20.89 2.74 -3.00
C VAL A 16 20.13 4.04 -2.74
N LEU A 17 20.02 4.47 -1.49
CA LEU A 17 19.51 5.80 -1.14
C LEU A 17 20.64 6.61 -0.56
N ASN A 18 20.85 7.80 -1.10
CA ASN A 18 22.03 8.61 -0.81
C ASN A 18 21.63 10.04 -0.43
N GLY A 19 21.11 10.18 0.79
CA GLY A 19 20.72 11.48 1.34
C GLY A 19 19.43 12.04 0.74
N ILE A 20 18.33 11.27 0.77
CA ILE A 20 17.03 11.71 0.24
C ILE A 20 16.34 12.64 1.23
N ASP A 21 15.96 13.84 0.74
CA ASP A 21 15.12 14.79 1.45
C ASP A 21 13.80 14.98 0.71
N VAL A 22 12.67 14.81 1.41
CA VAL A 22 11.35 15.05 0.83
C VAL A 22 10.32 15.44 1.89
N ASP A 23 9.44 16.36 1.52
CA ASP A 23 8.25 16.73 2.28
C ASP A 23 7.01 16.41 1.44
N ILE A 24 6.11 15.59 1.99
CA ILE A 24 4.83 15.26 1.37
C ILE A 24 3.73 15.77 2.30
N ARG A 25 2.90 16.67 1.79
CA ARG A 25 1.81 17.26 2.55
C ARG A 25 0.62 16.31 2.62
N LYS A 26 -0.21 16.51 3.62
CA LYS A 26 -1.46 15.76 3.74
C LYS A 26 -2.34 15.97 2.50
N GLY A 27 -2.85 14.87 1.94
CA GLY A 27 -3.69 14.87 0.74
C GLY A 27 -2.92 14.92 -0.58
N GLU A 28 -1.58 14.93 -0.57
CA GLU A 28 -0.82 14.87 -1.81
C GLU A 28 -0.74 13.46 -2.37
N CYS A 29 -0.89 13.39 -3.70
CA CYS A 29 -0.54 12.22 -4.49
C CYS A 29 0.84 12.45 -5.11
N VAL A 30 1.82 11.65 -4.71
CA VAL A 30 3.22 11.79 -5.14
C VAL A 30 3.59 10.61 -6.03
N CYS A 31 4.17 10.88 -7.20
CA CYS A 31 4.71 9.86 -8.09
C CYS A 31 6.24 9.88 -8.02
N VAL A 32 6.84 8.74 -7.64
CA VAL A 32 8.28 8.54 -7.61
C VAL A 32 8.72 7.94 -8.93
N ILE A 33 9.47 8.70 -9.74
CA ILE A 33 9.94 8.30 -11.07
C ILE A 33 11.46 8.13 -11.10
N GLY A 34 11.93 7.26 -11.96
CA GLY A 34 13.36 7.01 -12.15
C GLY A 34 13.61 5.66 -12.85
N PRO A 35 14.84 5.40 -13.32
CA PRO A 35 15.18 4.14 -13.99
C PRO A 35 15.02 2.93 -13.05
N SER A 36 14.96 1.72 -13.62
CA SER A 36 14.97 0.50 -12.83
C SER A 36 16.25 0.43 -11.98
N GLY A 37 16.12 -0.02 -10.73
CA GLY A 37 17.26 -0.10 -9.80
C GLY A 37 17.65 1.22 -9.12
N SER A 38 16.96 2.33 -9.37
CA SER A 38 17.28 3.63 -8.75
C SER A 38 16.85 3.80 -7.28
N GLY A 39 16.39 2.73 -6.63
CA GLY A 39 16.05 2.77 -5.21
C GLY A 39 14.60 3.14 -4.88
N LYS A 40 13.72 3.30 -5.87
CA LYS A 40 12.31 3.70 -5.65
C LYS A 40 11.56 2.76 -4.71
N SER A 41 11.59 1.44 -4.97
CA SER A 41 10.99 0.43 -4.08
C SER A 41 11.64 0.44 -2.69
N THR A 42 12.96 0.65 -2.62
CA THR A 42 13.70 0.76 -1.36
C THR A 42 13.21 1.94 -0.55
N PHE A 43 12.99 3.10 -1.19
CA PHE A 43 12.43 4.28 -0.55
C PHE A 43 11.04 3.98 0.05
N LEU A 44 10.11 3.39 -0.73
CA LEU A 44 8.78 3.02 -0.22
C LEU A 44 8.87 2.01 0.94
N ARG A 45 9.79 1.04 0.85
CA ARG A 45 10.01 0.03 1.91
C ARG A 45 10.66 0.62 3.15
N CYS A 46 11.40 1.71 3.05
CA CYS A 46 11.86 2.45 4.21
C CYS A 46 10.70 3.17 4.92
N LEU A 47 9.74 3.73 4.16
CA LEU A 47 8.58 4.40 4.76
C LEU A 47 7.69 3.45 5.57
N ASN A 48 7.62 2.15 5.25
CA ASN A 48 6.86 1.17 6.03
C ASN A 48 7.75 0.27 6.90
N LEU A 49 9.05 0.59 7.00
CA LEU A 49 10.05 -0.14 7.78
C LEU A 49 10.21 -1.62 7.37
N LEU A 50 9.81 -2.00 6.14
CA LEU A 50 10.20 -3.30 5.57
C LEU A 50 11.70 -3.34 5.30
N GLU A 51 12.29 -2.19 4.95
CA GLU A 51 13.74 -1.95 4.93
C GLU A 51 14.07 -0.92 5.99
N LYS A 52 15.01 -1.23 6.86
CA LYS A 52 15.47 -0.28 7.88
C LYS A 52 16.57 0.60 7.28
N PRO A 53 16.41 1.92 7.26
CA PRO A 53 17.49 2.85 6.88
C PRO A 53 18.70 2.72 7.81
N GLU A 54 19.89 3.07 7.31
CA GLU A 54 21.09 3.20 8.13
C GLU A 54 21.16 4.56 8.79
N GLU A 55 20.80 5.61 8.05
CA GLU A 55 20.85 6.99 8.51
C GLU A 55 19.65 7.78 8.01
N GLY A 56 19.42 8.92 8.62
CA GLY A 56 18.35 9.85 8.30
C GLY A 56 17.18 9.79 9.26
N GLU A 57 16.22 10.66 9.00
CA GLU A 57 15.02 10.80 9.82
C GLU A 57 13.77 10.64 8.95
N ILE A 58 12.78 9.94 9.46
CA ILE A 58 11.46 9.81 8.81
C ILE A 58 10.39 10.12 9.84
N TYR A 59 9.59 11.15 9.56
CA TYR A 59 8.41 11.50 10.35
C TYR A 59 7.16 11.30 9.53
N ILE A 60 6.18 10.57 10.08
CA ILE A 60 4.85 10.41 9.48
C ILE A 60 3.82 10.92 10.49
N ASN A 61 3.06 11.94 10.08
CA ASN A 61 2.09 12.64 10.93
C ASN A 61 2.68 13.14 12.27
N GLY A 62 3.95 13.54 12.25
CA GLY A 62 4.68 14.02 13.42
C GLY A 62 5.30 12.92 14.29
N GLN A 63 5.06 11.66 13.97
CA GLN A 63 5.68 10.53 14.66
C GLN A 63 7.01 10.18 14.00
N ASP A 64 8.07 10.16 14.77
CA ASP A 64 9.37 9.60 14.35
C ASP A 64 9.23 8.08 14.23
N ILE A 65 9.41 7.57 12.99
CA ILE A 65 9.30 6.12 12.75
C ILE A 65 10.64 5.39 12.97
N MET A 66 11.71 6.13 13.18
CA MET A 66 13.03 5.58 13.51
C MET A 66 13.24 5.42 15.02
N ASP A 67 12.31 5.88 15.87
CA ASP A 67 12.38 5.73 17.33
C ASP A 67 12.48 4.22 17.69
N PRO A 68 13.53 3.80 18.43
CA PRO A 68 13.68 2.40 18.88
C PRO A 68 12.50 1.88 19.73
N LYS A 69 11.70 2.77 20.31
CA LYS A 69 10.52 2.43 21.11
C LYS A 69 9.24 2.28 20.25
N LEU A 70 9.31 2.54 18.95
CA LEU A 70 8.16 2.42 18.07
C LEU A 70 7.62 0.98 18.05
N ASN A 71 6.32 0.85 18.27
CA ASN A 71 5.64 -0.42 17.96
C ASN A 71 5.39 -0.49 16.44
N VAL A 72 6.29 -1.18 15.74
CA VAL A 72 6.28 -1.27 14.27
C VAL A 72 5.01 -1.93 13.74
N ASP A 73 4.47 -2.94 14.43
CA ASP A 73 3.24 -3.61 13.99
C ASP A 73 2.05 -2.65 14.05
N LYS A 74 1.92 -1.91 15.16
CA LYS A 74 0.87 -0.90 15.30
C LYS A 74 1.04 0.26 14.30
N TYR A 75 2.28 0.66 14.04
CA TYR A 75 2.57 1.65 13.00
C TYR A 75 2.11 1.18 11.63
N ARG A 76 2.44 -0.06 11.24
CA ARG A 76 2.04 -0.64 9.95
C ARG A 76 0.53 -0.81 9.78
N GLU A 77 -0.25 -0.86 10.86
CA GLU A 77 -1.70 -0.88 10.77
C GLU A 77 -2.30 0.36 10.10
N ASN A 78 -1.58 1.49 10.14
CA ASN A 78 -1.99 2.77 9.56
C ASN A 78 -1.42 2.99 8.15
N LEU A 79 -0.70 2.00 7.61
CA LEU A 79 -0.12 2.05 6.27
C LEU A 79 -0.73 0.97 5.39
N GLY A 80 -1.24 1.37 4.25
CA GLY A 80 -1.60 0.46 3.17
C GLY A 80 -0.43 0.30 2.21
N MET A 81 -0.06 -0.93 1.88
CA MET A 81 0.94 -1.18 0.84
C MET A 81 0.41 -2.16 -0.20
N VAL A 82 0.54 -1.76 -1.45
CA VAL A 82 0.20 -2.55 -2.63
C VAL A 82 1.48 -2.84 -3.37
N PHE A 83 1.79 -4.12 -3.53
CA PHE A 83 3.01 -4.60 -4.15
C PHE A 83 2.81 -4.93 -5.63
N GLN A 84 3.90 -5.01 -6.38
CA GLN A 84 3.97 -5.50 -7.75
C GLN A 84 3.36 -6.91 -7.88
N HIS A 85 3.73 -7.82 -6.99
CA HIS A 85 3.08 -9.12 -6.84
C HIS A 85 1.94 -8.99 -5.83
N PHE A 86 0.77 -9.35 -6.23
CA PHE A 86 -0.51 -9.12 -5.52
C PHE A 86 -0.54 -9.63 -4.08
N ASN A 87 0.29 -10.65 -3.76
CA ASN A 87 0.46 -11.25 -2.42
C ASN A 87 -0.87 -11.63 -1.75
N LEU A 88 -1.83 -12.11 -2.54
CA LEU A 88 -3.08 -12.62 -2.02
C LEU A 88 -2.88 -14.02 -1.42
N PHE A 89 -3.59 -14.30 -0.35
CA PHE A 89 -3.63 -15.63 0.27
C PHE A 89 -4.39 -16.60 -0.65
N PRO A 90 -3.70 -17.59 -1.26
CA PRO A 90 -4.30 -18.42 -2.31
C PRO A 90 -5.41 -19.34 -1.80
N ASN A 91 -5.36 -19.69 -0.52
CA ASN A 91 -6.31 -20.59 0.16
C ASN A 91 -7.51 -19.84 0.77
N MET A 92 -7.63 -18.54 0.51
CA MET A 92 -8.72 -17.70 0.99
C MET A 92 -9.48 -17.11 -0.19
N THR A 93 -10.79 -16.94 -0.05
CA THR A 93 -11.59 -16.22 -1.05
C THR A 93 -11.18 -14.74 -1.08
N VAL A 94 -11.63 -14.02 -2.10
CA VAL A 94 -11.43 -12.57 -2.23
C VAL A 94 -11.93 -11.84 -0.97
N LYS A 95 -13.15 -12.15 -0.52
CA LYS A 95 -13.73 -11.57 0.69
C LYS A 95 -12.87 -11.87 1.92
N GLN A 96 -12.44 -13.11 2.09
CA GLN A 96 -11.58 -13.50 3.20
C GLN A 96 -10.21 -12.80 3.19
N ASN A 97 -9.63 -12.59 2.01
CA ASN A 97 -8.39 -11.79 1.87
C ASN A 97 -8.56 -10.36 2.39
N ILE A 98 -9.73 -9.75 2.17
CA ILE A 98 -10.03 -8.38 2.60
C ILE A 98 -10.31 -8.32 4.11
N THR A 99 -11.08 -9.29 4.63
CA THR A 99 -11.59 -9.25 6.01
C THR A 99 -10.61 -9.76 7.05
N LEU A 100 -9.60 -10.55 6.65
CA LEU A 100 -8.69 -11.23 7.58
C LEU A 100 -8.04 -10.27 8.59
N ALA A 101 -7.37 -9.24 8.12
CA ALA A 101 -6.62 -8.33 8.98
C ALA A 101 -7.54 -7.48 9.88
N PRO A 102 -8.57 -6.79 9.33
CA PRO A 102 -9.45 -5.97 10.16
C PRO A 102 -10.18 -6.78 11.26
N VAL A 103 -10.61 -8.00 10.96
CA VAL A 103 -11.28 -8.87 11.94
C VAL A 103 -10.29 -9.37 13.00
N ARG A 104 -9.09 -9.83 12.56
CA ARG A 104 -8.06 -10.33 13.47
C ARG A 104 -7.55 -9.25 14.43
N LEU A 105 -7.45 -8.02 13.96
CA LEU A 105 -7.05 -6.85 14.75
C LEU A 105 -8.22 -6.17 15.48
N LYS A 106 -9.41 -6.78 15.44
CA LYS A 106 -10.63 -6.28 16.10
C LYS A 106 -11.06 -4.87 15.66
N LYS A 107 -10.70 -4.46 14.45
CA LYS A 107 -11.19 -3.22 13.83
C LYS A 107 -12.60 -3.37 13.28
N TRP A 108 -12.96 -4.59 12.87
CA TRP A 108 -14.31 -4.97 12.44
C TRP A 108 -14.83 -6.14 13.27
N THR A 109 -16.11 -6.15 13.54
CA THR A 109 -16.79 -7.36 14.00
C THR A 109 -16.95 -8.34 12.82
N LYS A 110 -17.24 -9.60 13.11
CA LYS A 110 -17.49 -10.59 12.05
C LYS A 110 -18.73 -10.24 11.23
N GLU A 111 -19.74 -9.68 11.89
CA GLU A 111 -21.01 -9.28 11.30
C GLU A 111 -20.84 -8.11 10.33
N GLU A 112 -19.97 -7.14 10.66
CA GLU A 112 -19.68 -6.00 9.80
C GLU A 112 -18.78 -6.36 8.62
N ALA A 113 -17.92 -7.37 8.80
CA ALA A 113 -16.84 -7.68 7.86
C ALA A 113 -17.35 -8.00 6.45
N ASP A 114 -18.45 -8.76 6.36
CA ASP A 114 -19.04 -9.14 5.07
C ASP A 114 -19.58 -7.91 4.32
N THR A 115 -20.32 -7.05 5.00
CA THR A 115 -20.87 -5.82 4.39
C THR A 115 -19.77 -4.88 3.93
N LYS A 116 -18.80 -4.59 4.80
CA LYS A 116 -17.67 -3.69 4.48
C LYS A 116 -16.79 -4.24 3.36
N ALA A 117 -16.56 -5.56 3.33
CA ALA A 117 -15.81 -6.18 2.24
C ALA A 117 -16.52 -6.04 0.88
N ILE A 118 -17.85 -6.24 0.85
CA ILE A 118 -18.63 -6.06 -0.37
C ILE A 118 -18.63 -4.61 -0.84
N GLU A 119 -18.71 -3.64 0.07
CA GLU A 119 -18.59 -2.22 -0.26
C GLU A 119 -17.23 -1.89 -0.90
N LEU A 120 -16.14 -2.39 -0.33
CA LEU A 120 -14.79 -2.22 -0.89
C LEU A 120 -14.66 -2.91 -2.27
N LEU A 121 -15.22 -4.11 -2.41
CA LEU A 121 -15.22 -4.82 -3.69
C LEU A 121 -16.02 -4.10 -4.76
N ARG A 122 -17.14 -3.46 -4.39
CA ARG A 122 -17.93 -2.62 -5.30
C ARG A 122 -17.11 -1.44 -5.81
N ARG A 123 -16.34 -0.77 -4.95
CA ARG A 123 -15.47 0.35 -5.34
C ARG A 123 -14.40 -0.05 -6.37
N VAL A 124 -13.91 -1.28 -6.30
CA VAL A 124 -12.91 -1.81 -7.26
C VAL A 124 -13.55 -2.64 -8.39
N GLY A 125 -14.89 -2.64 -8.51
CA GLY A 125 -15.63 -3.33 -9.58
C GLY A 125 -15.61 -4.85 -9.51
N LEU A 126 -15.47 -5.43 -8.31
CA LEU A 126 -15.31 -6.88 -8.11
C LEU A 126 -16.35 -7.49 -7.14
N GLU A 127 -17.48 -6.82 -6.90
CA GLU A 127 -18.52 -7.28 -5.97
C GLU A 127 -18.95 -8.74 -6.22
N ARG A 128 -19.13 -9.12 -7.49
CA ARG A 128 -19.54 -10.47 -7.89
C ARG A 128 -18.46 -11.54 -7.71
N LYS A 129 -17.25 -11.15 -7.32
CA LYS A 129 -16.08 -12.03 -7.14
C LYS A 129 -15.76 -12.32 -5.67
N ALA A 130 -16.61 -11.90 -4.73
CA ALA A 130 -16.39 -12.00 -3.29
C ALA A 130 -15.99 -13.41 -2.82
N ASP A 131 -16.68 -14.42 -3.31
CA ASP A 131 -16.47 -15.84 -2.94
C ASP A 131 -15.55 -16.59 -3.91
N THR A 132 -14.90 -15.88 -4.83
CA THR A 132 -13.95 -16.44 -5.80
C THR A 132 -12.57 -16.57 -5.15
N TYR A 133 -11.81 -17.61 -5.49
CA TYR A 133 -10.41 -17.76 -5.07
C TYR A 133 -9.45 -17.02 -6.02
N PRO A 134 -8.28 -16.56 -5.54
CA PRO A 134 -7.31 -15.80 -6.34
C PRO A 134 -6.85 -16.48 -7.63
N ASN A 135 -6.77 -17.80 -7.65
CA ASN A 135 -6.36 -18.56 -8.85
C ASN A 135 -7.34 -18.47 -10.03
N LYS A 136 -8.58 -18.02 -9.78
CA LYS A 136 -9.62 -17.78 -10.79
C LYS A 136 -9.75 -16.33 -11.23
N LEU A 137 -8.82 -15.48 -10.83
CA LEU A 137 -8.80 -14.06 -11.14
C LEU A 137 -7.71 -13.73 -12.16
N SER A 138 -7.97 -12.74 -13.02
CA SER A 138 -6.94 -12.11 -13.87
C SER A 138 -5.94 -11.31 -13.03
N GLY A 139 -4.79 -10.95 -13.61
CA GLY A 139 -3.78 -10.10 -12.96
C GLY A 139 -4.37 -8.78 -12.45
N GLY A 140 -5.09 -8.06 -13.31
CA GLY A 140 -5.76 -6.81 -12.93
C GLY A 140 -6.82 -6.97 -11.84
N GLN A 141 -7.57 -8.08 -11.86
CA GLN A 141 -8.51 -8.41 -10.78
C GLN A 141 -7.80 -8.67 -9.45
N LYS A 142 -6.69 -9.44 -9.47
CA LYS A 142 -5.87 -9.68 -8.27
C LYS A 142 -5.33 -8.38 -7.69
N GLN A 143 -4.87 -7.47 -8.54
CA GLN A 143 -4.35 -6.18 -8.11
C GLN A 143 -5.45 -5.31 -7.48
N ARG A 144 -6.63 -5.27 -8.07
CA ARG A 144 -7.78 -4.56 -7.51
C ARG A 144 -8.22 -5.15 -6.15
N VAL A 145 -8.14 -6.46 -5.97
CA VAL A 145 -8.35 -7.09 -4.66
C VAL A 145 -7.26 -6.68 -3.65
N ALA A 146 -5.99 -6.62 -4.07
CA ALA A 146 -4.90 -6.17 -3.20
C ALA A 146 -5.10 -4.71 -2.75
N ILE A 147 -5.59 -3.84 -3.63
CA ILE A 147 -5.98 -2.46 -3.30
C ILE A 147 -7.12 -2.46 -2.27
N ALA A 148 -8.20 -3.21 -2.52
CA ALA A 148 -9.34 -3.31 -1.60
C ALA A 148 -8.92 -3.84 -0.22
N ARG A 149 -8.02 -4.82 -0.18
CA ARG A 149 -7.44 -5.36 1.07
C ARG A 149 -6.66 -4.29 1.84
N ALA A 150 -5.86 -3.49 1.17
CA ALA A 150 -5.11 -2.42 1.82
C ALA A 150 -6.07 -1.35 2.38
N LEU A 151 -7.11 -0.97 1.63
CA LEU A 151 -8.14 -0.03 2.06
C LEU A 151 -8.95 -0.51 3.27
N ALA A 152 -9.11 -1.81 3.43
CA ALA A 152 -9.87 -2.40 4.55
C ALA A 152 -9.30 -2.02 5.93
N MET A 153 -8.02 -1.69 6.00
CA MET A 153 -7.36 -1.25 7.23
C MET A 153 -7.62 0.23 7.55
N ASN A 154 -8.26 0.97 6.64
CA ASN A 154 -8.45 2.43 6.71
C ASN A 154 -7.12 3.18 6.94
N PRO A 155 -6.13 2.99 6.05
CA PRO A 155 -4.78 3.50 6.27
C PRO A 155 -4.71 5.02 6.09
N GLU A 156 -3.80 5.64 6.82
CA GLU A 156 -3.46 7.07 6.70
C GLU A 156 -2.59 7.34 5.45
N VAL A 157 -1.77 6.36 5.06
CA VAL A 157 -0.88 6.46 3.90
C VAL A 157 -1.04 5.21 3.04
N MET A 158 -1.15 5.39 1.73
CA MET A 158 -1.12 4.30 0.75
C MET A 158 0.17 4.34 -0.06
N LEU A 159 0.90 3.25 -0.06
CA LEU A 159 2.14 3.05 -0.81
C LEU A 159 1.90 2.04 -1.93
N PHE A 160 2.30 2.39 -3.14
CA PHE A 160 2.15 1.54 -4.32
C PHE A 160 3.51 1.27 -4.95
N ASP A 161 3.99 0.06 -4.82
CA ASP A 161 5.28 -0.41 -5.35
C ASP A 161 5.04 -1.11 -6.70
N GLU A 162 5.22 -0.39 -7.81
CA GLU A 162 4.99 -0.85 -9.18
C GLU A 162 3.64 -1.56 -9.39
N PRO A 163 2.51 -0.93 -9.09
CA PRO A 163 1.20 -1.62 -9.02
C PRO A 163 0.71 -2.17 -10.36
N THR A 164 1.34 -1.78 -11.47
CA THR A 164 0.92 -2.18 -12.82
C THR A 164 1.99 -2.95 -13.60
N SER A 165 3.23 -3.05 -13.11
CA SER A 165 4.35 -3.62 -13.85
C SER A 165 4.22 -5.14 -14.13
N ALA A 166 3.46 -5.87 -13.31
CA ALA A 166 3.18 -7.29 -13.49
C ALA A 166 1.88 -7.56 -14.25
N LEU A 167 1.30 -6.55 -14.91
CA LEU A 167 0.02 -6.65 -15.61
C LEU A 167 0.20 -6.60 -17.13
N ASP A 168 -0.69 -7.30 -17.82
CA ASP A 168 -0.84 -7.13 -19.26
C ASP A 168 -1.32 -5.71 -19.58
N PRO A 169 -0.87 -5.10 -20.70
CA PRO A 169 -1.21 -3.70 -21.06
C PRO A 169 -2.71 -3.39 -21.05
N GLU A 170 -3.55 -4.36 -21.43
CA GLU A 170 -5.01 -4.23 -21.45
C GLU A 170 -5.62 -4.06 -20.04
N MET A 171 -4.92 -4.59 -19.00
CA MET A 171 -5.40 -4.55 -17.61
C MET A 171 -4.90 -3.33 -16.83
N VAL A 172 -3.87 -2.65 -17.32
CA VAL A 172 -3.27 -1.49 -16.66
C VAL A 172 -4.30 -0.37 -16.49
N GLY A 173 -5.07 -0.09 -17.55
CA GLY A 173 -6.11 0.95 -17.53
C GLY A 173 -7.13 0.77 -16.40
N GLU A 174 -7.64 -0.44 -16.22
CA GLU A 174 -8.62 -0.75 -15.17
C GLU A 174 -8.09 -0.49 -13.75
N VAL A 175 -6.82 -0.80 -13.50
CA VAL A 175 -6.19 -0.57 -12.19
C VAL A 175 -5.96 0.91 -11.96
N LEU A 176 -5.45 1.63 -12.97
CA LEU A 176 -5.23 3.08 -12.89
C LEU A 176 -6.54 3.84 -12.69
N ASP A 177 -7.64 3.42 -13.32
CA ASP A 177 -8.94 4.06 -13.16
C ASP A 177 -9.49 3.88 -11.74
N VAL A 178 -9.31 2.71 -11.14
CA VAL A 178 -9.61 2.50 -9.71
C VAL A 178 -8.77 3.44 -8.85
N MET A 179 -7.46 3.52 -9.08
CA MET A 179 -6.60 4.41 -8.31
C MET A 179 -7.02 5.88 -8.43
N LYS A 180 -7.33 6.34 -9.65
CA LYS A 180 -7.84 7.71 -9.90
C LYS A 180 -9.17 7.97 -9.19
N SER A 181 -10.11 7.01 -9.20
CA SER A 181 -11.40 7.18 -8.53
C SER A 181 -11.24 7.32 -7.02
N LEU A 182 -10.37 6.50 -6.43
CA LEU A 182 -10.07 6.56 -5.01
C LEU A 182 -9.47 7.91 -4.58
N VAL A 183 -8.59 8.48 -5.41
CA VAL A 183 -8.05 9.82 -5.17
C VAL A 183 -9.14 10.90 -5.28
N LYS A 184 -10.03 10.83 -6.28
CA LYS A 184 -11.14 11.78 -6.48
C LYS A 184 -12.17 11.74 -5.37
N GLU A 185 -12.47 10.56 -4.82
CA GLU A 185 -13.42 10.37 -3.72
C GLU A 185 -12.87 10.91 -2.38
N GLY A 186 -11.64 11.40 -2.36
CA GLY A 186 -11.00 11.89 -1.15
C GLY A 186 -10.79 10.81 -0.09
N ILE A 187 -10.80 9.53 -0.49
CA ILE A 187 -10.57 8.39 0.41
C ILE A 187 -9.16 8.45 0.98
N PHE A 188 -8.25 9.10 0.26
CA PHE A 188 -6.89 9.38 0.69
C PHE A 188 -6.78 10.80 1.23
N TYR A 189 -7.33 11.04 2.41
CA TYR A 189 -7.16 12.31 3.11
C TYR A 189 -5.72 12.56 3.54
N GLU A 190 -4.83 11.55 3.46
CA GLU A 190 -3.53 11.68 4.07
C GLU A 190 -2.36 11.55 3.10
N ASN A 191 -2.11 10.52 2.32
CA ASN A 191 -1.04 10.55 1.30
C ASN A 191 -1.07 9.31 0.40
N PHE A 192 -0.74 9.50 -0.86
CA PHE A 192 -0.71 8.47 -1.88
C PHE A 192 0.64 8.53 -2.60
N ILE A 193 1.45 7.51 -2.47
CA ILE A 193 2.77 7.45 -3.13
C ILE A 193 2.79 6.28 -4.10
N VAL A 194 2.99 6.61 -5.38
CA VAL A 194 3.04 5.64 -6.49
C VAL A 194 4.43 5.64 -7.08
N GLN A 195 4.92 4.47 -7.41
CA GLN A 195 6.13 4.27 -8.17
C GLN A 195 5.80 3.89 -9.60
#